data_4be7a08ec887c313cf2138f9d977bc28
#
_entry.id   4be7a08ec887c313cf2138f9d977bc28
#
_cell.length_a   1.000
_cell.length_b   1.000
_cell.length_c   1.000
_cell.angle_alpha   90.00
_cell.angle_beta   90.00
_cell.angle_gamma   90.00
#
_symmetry.space_group_name_H-M   'P 1'
#
loop_
_entity.id
_entity.type
_entity.pdbx_description
1 polymer ?
#
loop_
_entity_poly.entity_id
_entity_poly.type
_entity_poly.pdbx_seq_one_letter_code
_entity_poly.pdbx_strand_id
1 'polypeptide(L)'
;MNSLAPNAVLQFGQSWLDRFLPPRPQGRVFLVGGAYKCLLHGRPPRDLDLFCADVNSRREVLVSLRSHGARTIADNPPYQETLSLDGLSIEVAYDTTQSTLEARIDSTDIALSAIGCERGPAGDRVLVHPLAHVSAARREILLLTPLVNWKYALYTLERMHRYAEELGFVVPAEQEEYVWQLFLAQPAPERWSMIRRYKLVSAQSGPISERAMSLCAEVSA
;
A
#
# COMPACT_ATOMS: atom_id res chain seq x y z
N MET A 1 -24.30 -2.74 -3.56
CA MET A 1 -23.20 -1.98 -4.19
C MET A 1 -22.08 -1.89 -3.16
N ASN A 2 -20.94 -2.48 -3.44
CA ASN A 2 -19.75 -2.34 -2.61
C ASN A 2 -19.28 -0.88 -2.71
N SER A 3 -19.11 -0.21 -1.59
CA SER A 3 -18.91 1.25 -1.54
C SER A 3 -17.72 1.59 -0.65
N LEU A 4 -16.95 2.57 -1.04
CA LEU A 4 -15.92 3.20 -0.20
C LEU A 4 -16.52 4.26 0.75
N ALA A 5 -17.81 4.16 1.09
CA ALA A 5 -18.44 5.05 2.06
C ALA A 5 -17.71 5.01 3.42
N PRO A 6 -17.52 6.13 4.09
CA PRO A 6 -16.77 6.19 5.36
C PRO A 6 -17.20 5.15 6.40
N ASN A 7 -18.51 4.90 6.54
CA ASN A 7 -19.01 3.88 7.46
C ASN A 7 -18.59 2.46 7.08
N ALA A 8 -18.57 2.12 5.77
CA ALA A 8 -18.13 0.81 5.32
C ALA A 8 -16.62 0.63 5.54
N VAL A 9 -15.84 1.68 5.28
CA VAL A 9 -14.39 1.70 5.53
C VAL A 9 -14.11 1.55 7.04
N LEU A 10 -14.86 2.26 7.89
CA LEU A 10 -14.74 2.17 9.35
C LEU A 10 -15.05 0.74 9.83
N GLN A 11 -16.19 0.19 9.44
CA GLN A 11 -16.59 -1.17 9.83
C GLN A 11 -15.58 -2.21 9.37
N PHE A 12 -15.05 -2.08 8.14
CA PHE A 12 -13.98 -2.94 7.65
C PHE A 12 -12.73 -2.82 8.51
N GLY A 13 -12.23 -1.60 8.76
CA GLY A 13 -11.06 -1.36 9.59
C GLY A 13 -11.22 -1.94 11.00
N GLN A 14 -12.36 -1.66 11.64
CA GLN A 14 -12.69 -2.19 12.97
C GLN A 14 -12.71 -3.71 12.99
N SER A 15 -13.38 -4.35 12.03
CA SER A 15 -13.51 -5.81 11.97
C SER A 15 -12.15 -6.56 11.93
N TRP A 16 -11.12 -5.89 11.37
CA TRP A 16 -9.77 -6.45 11.35
C TRP A 16 -8.98 -6.07 12.60
N LEU A 17 -8.99 -4.79 13.00
CA LEU A 17 -8.22 -4.31 14.14
C LEU A 17 -8.72 -4.89 15.48
N ASP A 18 -10.01 -5.19 15.63
CA ASP A 18 -10.60 -5.81 16.82
C ASP A 18 -10.07 -7.24 17.08
N ARG A 19 -9.50 -7.89 16.07
CA ARG A 19 -8.96 -9.24 16.21
C ARG A 19 -7.69 -9.30 17.03
N PHE A 20 -6.96 -8.17 17.15
CA PHE A 20 -5.66 -8.16 17.82
C PHE A 20 -5.32 -6.85 18.54
N LEU A 21 -6.13 -5.82 18.44
CA LEU A 21 -5.91 -4.56 19.16
C LEU A 21 -7.07 -4.24 20.09
N PRO A 22 -6.79 -3.69 21.30
CA PRO A 22 -7.84 -3.15 22.14
C PRO A 22 -8.54 -1.97 21.44
N PRO A 23 -9.80 -1.67 21.81
CA PRO A 23 -10.57 -0.54 21.22
C PRO A 23 -9.90 0.83 21.41
N ARG A 24 -9.07 0.97 22.43
CA ARG A 24 -8.32 2.20 22.74
C ARG A 24 -6.88 1.85 23.12
N PRO A 25 -6.00 1.60 22.15
CA PRO A 25 -4.59 1.40 22.41
C PRO A 25 -3.95 2.69 22.93
N GLN A 26 -2.79 2.61 23.56
CA GLN A 26 -2.06 3.79 24.02
C GLN A 26 -1.49 4.60 22.85
N GLY A 27 -1.03 3.90 21.81
CA GLY A 27 -0.50 4.49 20.59
C GLY A 27 -1.52 4.57 19.47
N ARG A 28 -1.12 5.21 18.36
CA ARG A 28 -1.94 5.28 17.14
C ARG A 28 -1.44 4.31 16.10
N VAL A 29 -2.36 3.53 15.53
CA VAL A 29 -2.13 2.51 14.51
C VAL A 29 -2.99 2.82 13.31
N PHE A 30 -2.41 2.69 12.12
CA PHE A 30 -3.07 2.95 10.86
C PHE A 30 -3.13 1.65 10.05
N LEU A 31 -4.33 1.16 9.75
CA LEU A 31 -4.55 0.18 8.69
C LEU A 31 -4.79 0.97 7.41
N VAL A 32 -3.84 0.91 6.46
CA VAL A 32 -3.89 1.68 5.21
C VAL A 32 -3.56 0.78 4.04
N GLY A 33 -4.08 1.08 2.88
CA GLY A 33 -3.58 0.43 1.66
C GLY A 33 -4.58 -0.48 0.96
N GLY A 34 -4.03 -1.45 0.22
CA GLY A 34 -4.78 -2.28 -0.72
C GLY A 34 -5.83 -3.20 -0.12
N ALA A 35 -5.83 -3.43 1.19
CA ALA A 35 -6.83 -4.26 1.86
C ALA A 35 -8.27 -3.76 1.62
N TYR A 36 -8.47 -2.45 1.52
CA TYR A 36 -9.79 -1.84 1.32
C TYR A 36 -10.43 -2.12 -0.06
N LYS A 37 -9.67 -2.63 -1.05
CA LYS A 37 -10.23 -3.12 -2.32
C LYS A 37 -11.30 -4.19 -2.10
N CYS A 38 -11.22 -4.91 -0.99
CA CYS A 38 -12.22 -5.92 -0.60
C CYS A 38 -13.64 -5.35 -0.58
N LEU A 39 -13.79 -4.07 -0.24
CA LEU A 39 -15.08 -3.36 -0.28
C LEU A 39 -15.64 -3.18 -1.69
N LEU A 40 -14.81 -3.36 -2.72
CA LEU A 40 -15.22 -3.23 -4.13
C LEU A 40 -15.51 -4.59 -4.79
N HIS A 41 -14.79 -5.66 -4.40
CA HIS A 41 -14.95 -6.98 -5.04
C HIS A 41 -15.48 -8.07 -4.10
N GLY A 42 -15.61 -7.81 -2.79
CA GLY A 42 -16.20 -8.75 -1.83
C GLY A 42 -15.31 -9.94 -1.42
N ARG A 43 -14.05 -9.99 -1.88
CA ARG A 43 -13.10 -11.05 -1.48
C ARG A 43 -12.34 -10.61 -0.23
N PRO A 44 -11.88 -11.53 0.64
CA PRO A 44 -11.06 -11.17 1.79
C PRO A 44 -9.72 -10.53 1.35
N PRO A 45 -9.11 -9.69 2.19
CA PRO A 45 -7.79 -9.14 1.90
C PRO A 45 -6.74 -10.25 1.89
N ARG A 46 -5.72 -10.10 1.05
CA ARG A 46 -4.58 -10.98 1.01
C ARG A 46 -3.62 -10.70 2.18
N ASP A 47 -3.47 -9.44 2.49
CA ASP A 47 -2.56 -8.90 3.49
C ASP A 47 -3.18 -7.66 4.16
N LEU A 48 -2.67 -7.31 5.33
CA LEU A 48 -2.98 -6.06 6.03
C LEU A 48 -1.70 -5.27 6.24
N ASP A 49 -1.68 -4.03 5.77
CA ASP A 49 -0.56 -3.11 5.97
C ASP A 49 -0.83 -2.23 7.20
N LEU A 50 -0.06 -2.44 8.26
CA LEU A 50 -0.13 -1.66 9.48
C LEU A 50 1.04 -0.69 9.58
N PHE A 51 0.71 0.55 9.85
CA PHE A 51 1.66 1.62 10.14
C PHE A 51 1.41 2.15 11.55
N CYS A 52 2.43 2.70 12.17
CA CYS A 52 2.35 3.19 13.53
C CYS A 52 2.85 4.64 13.61
N ALA A 53 2.24 5.44 14.46
CA ALA A 53 2.62 6.84 14.60
C ALA A 53 4.03 7.04 15.18
N ASP A 54 4.53 6.05 15.93
CA ASP A 54 5.85 6.06 16.57
C ASP A 54 6.30 4.64 16.91
N VAL A 55 7.56 4.53 17.38
CA VAL A 55 8.19 3.25 17.72
C VAL A 55 7.51 2.55 18.90
N ASN A 56 6.92 3.29 19.85
CA ASN A 56 6.23 2.68 21.00
C ASN A 56 4.91 2.07 20.54
N SER A 57 4.14 2.78 19.71
CA SER A 57 2.93 2.27 19.05
C SER A 57 3.23 0.99 18.27
N ARG A 58 4.35 0.96 17.52
CA ARG A 58 4.79 -0.24 16.79
C ARG A 58 5.07 -1.41 17.73
N ARG A 59 5.78 -1.17 18.85
CA ARG A 59 6.05 -2.20 19.84
C ARG A 59 4.77 -2.75 20.46
N GLU A 60 3.82 -1.89 20.80
CA GLU A 60 2.51 -2.27 21.32
C GLU A 60 1.76 -3.19 20.34
N VAL A 61 1.71 -2.83 19.06
CA VAL A 61 1.09 -3.65 18.01
C VAL A 61 1.74 -5.03 17.92
N LEU A 62 3.06 -5.10 17.87
CA LEU A 62 3.77 -6.38 17.75
C LEU A 62 3.56 -7.27 18.98
N VAL A 63 3.57 -6.70 20.19
CA VAL A 63 3.26 -7.43 21.42
C VAL A 63 1.84 -7.96 21.38
N SER A 64 0.89 -7.13 20.98
CA SER A 64 -0.51 -7.52 20.87
C SER A 64 -0.73 -8.62 19.84
N LEU A 65 -0.20 -8.48 18.63
CA LEU A 65 -0.27 -9.53 17.60
C LEU A 65 0.26 -10.88 18.10
N ARG A 66 1.43 -10.88 18.74
CA ARG A 66 2.06 -12.10 19.27
C ARG A 66 1.25 -12.72 20.42
N SER A 67 0.61 -11.91 21.27
CA SER A 67 -0.26 -12.40 22.33
C SER A 67 -1.54 -13.07 21.80
N HIS A 68 -1.96 -12.72 20.58
CA HIS A 68 -3.05 -13.37 19.84
C HIS A 68 -2.60 -14.52 18.95
N GLY A 69 -1.34 -14.96 19.08
CA GLY A 69 -0.82 -16.14 18.38
C GLY A 69 -0.18 -15.84 17.02
N ALA A 70 0.00 -14.57 16.64
CA ALA A 70 0.71 -14.23 15.42
C ALA A 70 2.18 -14.68 15.49
N ARG A 71 2.69 -15.21 14.37
CA ARG A 71 4.07 -15.66 14.24
C ARG A 71 4.79 -14.84 13.18
N THR A 72 5.98 -14.35 13.48
CA THR A 72 6.83 -13.68 12.49
C THR A 72 7.24 -14.70 11.42
N ILE A 73 6.98 -14.37 10.15
CA ILE A 73 7.33 -15.17 8.98
C ILE A 73 8.44 -14.54 8.14
N ALA A 74 8.59 -13.20 8.23
CA ALA A 74 9.72 -12.47 7.66
C ALA A 74 10.01 -11.21 8.47
N ASP A 75 11.27 -10.83 8.53
CA ASP A 75 11.71 -9.56 9.12
C ASP A 75 12.71 -8.90 8.17
N ASN A 76 12.30 -7.79 7.56
CA ASN A 76 13.02 -7.11 6.49
C ASN A 76 13.28 -5.63 6.84
N PRO A 77 14.14 -5.32 7.82
CA PRO A 77 14.51 -3.95 8.12
C PRO A 77 15.19 -3.27 6.90
N PRO A 78 14.95 -2.01 6.62
CA PRO A 78 14.12 -1.05 7.36
C PRO A 78 12.67 -0.97 6.88
N TYR A 79 12.17 -1.98 6.15
CA TYR A 79 10.85 -1.92 5.51
C TYR A 79 9.72 -2.36 6.43
N GLN A 80 9.61 -3.66 6.70
CA GLN A 80 8.54 -4.22 7.52
C GLN A 80 8.92 -5.53 8.19
N GLU A 81 8.21 -5.84 9.28
CA GLU A 81 8.09 -7.17 9.84
C GLU A 81 6.76 -7.76 9.40
N THR A 82 6.79 -8.97 8.82
CA THR A 82 5.60 -9.70 8.37
C THR A 82 5.27 -10.81 9.34
N LEU A 83 4.04 -10.81 9.82
CA LEU A 83 3.51 -11.84 10.73
C LEU A 83 2.35 -12.59 10.04
N SER A 84 2.14 -13.83 10.45
CA SER A 84 0.94 -14.60 10.09
C SER A 84 0.05 -14.78 11.30
N LEU A 85 -1.23 -14.43 11.16
CA LEU A 85 -2.29 -14.67 12.14
C LEU A 85 -3.48 -15.35 11.44
N ASP A 86 -3.81 -16.59 11.82
CA ASP A 86 -4.88 -17.40 11.22
C ASP A 86 -4.80 -17.50 9.68
N GLY A 87 -3.57 -17.58 9.14
CA GLY A 87 -3.32 -17.66 7.70
C GLY A 87 -3.36 -16.32 6.97
N LEU A 88 -3.68 -15.20 7.65
CA LEU A 88 -3.60 -13.86 7.11
C LEU A 88 -2.19 -13.29 7.31
N SER A 89 -1.64 -12.66 6.28
CA SER A 89 -0.40 -11.90 6.36
C SER A 89 -0.65 -10.51 6.93
N ILE A 90 0.13 -10.11 7.92
CA ILE A 90 0.07 -8.77 8.51
C ILE A 90 1.47 -8.17 8.44
N GLU A 91 1.60 -7.07 7.71
CA GLU A 91 2.84 -6.34 7.54
C GLU A 91 2.86 -5.14 8.47
N VAL A 92 3.83 -5.08 9.37
CA VAL A 92 4.01 -3.96 10.32
C VAL A 92 5.23 -3.17 9.91
N ALA A 93 5.01 -1.98 9.36
CA ALA A 93 6.07 -1.12 8.85
C ALA A 93 7.05 -0.68 9.94
N TYR A 94 8.34 -0.57 9.58
CA TYR A 94 9.36 0.05 10.43
C TYR A 94 9.29 1.58 10.40
N ASP A 95 8.89 2.14 9.25
CA ASP A 95 8.80 3.58 9.07
C ASP A 95 7.68 4.20 9.92
N THR A 96 8.06 5.05 10.85
CA THR A 96 7.17 5.83 11.72
C THR A 96 7.26 7.33 11.47
N THR A 97 7.90 7.76 10.39
CA THR A 97 8.10 9.19 10.09
C THR A 97 6.79 9.89 9.73
N GLN A 98 5.84 9.15 9.15
CA GLN A 98 4.51 9.66 8.83
C GLN A 98 3.55 9.33 9.98
N SER A 99 3.55 10.22 10.97
CA SER A 99 2.87 10.00 12.25
C SER A 99 1.36 10.32 12.25
N THR A 100 0.76 10.63 11.09
CA THR A 100 -0.68 10.91 10.95
C THR A 100 -1.28 10.07 9.82
N LEU A 101 -2.59 9.81 9.91
CA LEU A 101 -3.31 9.07 8.87
C LEU A 101 -3.29 9.83 7.53
N GLU A 102 -3.40 11.16 7.57
CA GLU A 102 -3.34 12.02 6.40
C GLU A 102 -1.99 11.86 5.68
N ALA A 103 -0.89 12.08 6.39
CA ALA A 103 0.45 11.95 5.82
C ALA A 103 0.70 10.55 5.24
N ARG A 104 0.18 9.51 5.89
CA ARG A 104 0.30 8.13 5.42
C ARG A 104 -0.48 7.91 4.12
N ILE A 105 -1.71 8.42 4.02
CA ILE A 105 -2.56 8.32 2.83
C ILE A 105 -1.95 9.11 1.68
N ASP A 106 -1.48 10.34 1.93
CA ASP A 106 -0.87 11.19 0.90
C ASP A 106 0.46 10.61 0.36
N SER A 107 1.07 9.67 1.08
CA SER A 107 2.29 8.98 0.62
C SER A 107 2.03 7.72 -0.20
N THR A 108 0.79 7.32 -0.39
CA THR A 108 0.45 6.18 -1.24
C THR A 108 0.60 6.55 -2.73
N ASP A 109 0.72 5.54 -3.57
CA ASP A 109 0.91 5.72 -5.01
C ASP A 109 -0.41 5.59 -5.80
N ILE A 110 -1.24 4.62 -5.44
CA ILE A 110 -2.50 4.30 -6.14
C ILE A 110 -3.68 4.81 -5.31
N ALA A 111 -4.60 5.52 -5.95
CA ALA A 111 -5.76 6.11 -5.31
C ALA A 111 -6.58 5.10 -4.47
N LEU A 112 -6.76 3.87 -4.98
CA LEU A 112 -7.47 2.79 -4.26
C LEU A 112 -6.69 2.23 -3.05
N SER A 113 -5.43 2.61 -2.86
CA SER A 113 -4.65 2.37 -1.64
C SER A 113 -4.67 3.57 -0.68
N ALA A 114 -5.15 4.73 -1.13
CA ALA A 114 -5.25 5.94 -0.34
C ALA A 114 -6.52 5.94 0.54
N ILE A 115 -6.69 4.87 1.29
CA ILE A 115 -7.82 4.61 2.18
C ILE A 115 -7.25 4.06 3.48
N GLY A 116 -7.74 4.55 4.61
CA GLY A 116 -7.25 4.07 5.89
C GLY A 116 -8.19 4.26 7.05
N CYS A 117 -7.98 3.43 8.08
CA CYS A 117 -8.56 3.52 9.40
C CYS A 117 -7.44 3.72 10.42
N GLU A 118 -7.56 4.74 11.23
CA GLU A 118 -6.73 4.95 12.43
C GLU A 118 -7.47 4.41 13.64
N ARG A 119 -6.75 3.67 14.49
CA ARG A 119 -7.16 3.31 15.85
C ARG A 119 -6.21 3.97 16.84
N GLY A 120 -6.74 4.67 17.81
CA GLY A 120 -5.94 5.38 18.80
C GLY A 120 -6.66 5.62 20.12
N PRO A 121 -6.03 6.35 21.07
CA PRO A 121 -6.62 6.64 22.38
C PRO A 121 -7.97 7.38 22.30
N ALA A 122 -8.16 8.21 21.26
CA ALA A 122 -9.39 8.95 21.02
C ALA A 122 -10.50 8.12 20.35
N GLY A 123 -10.22 6.85 19.99
CA GLY A 123 -11.09 5.97 19.23
C GLY A 123 -10.68 5.85 17.78
N ASP A 124 -11.59 5.31 16.96
CA ASP A 124 -11.34 5.03 15.55
C ASP A 124 -11.81 6.19 14.67
N ARG A 125 -11.03 6.48 13.62
CA ARG A 125 -11.42 7.39 12.54
C ARG A 125 -10.97 6.85 11.18
N VAL A 126 -11.60 7.32 10.12
CA VAL A 126 -11.28 6.91 8.76
C VAL A 126 -10.98 8.11 7.87
N LEU A 127 -10.16 7.86 6.86
CA LEU A 127 -9.92 8.79 5.78
C LEU A 127 -9.93 8.03 4.45
N VAL A 128 -10.63 8.59 3.48
CA VAL A 128 -10.66 8.12 2.09
C VAL A 128 -10.25 9.28 1.22
N HIS A 129 -9.15 9.14 0.51
CA HIS A 129 -8.72 10.20 -0.42
C HIS A 129 -9.78 10.42 -1.50
N PRO A 130 -10.12 11.67 -1.87
CA PRO A 130 -11.18 11.93 -2.85
C PRO A 130 -10.99 11.19 -4.18
N LEU A 131 -9.73 11.05 -4.63
CA LEU A 131 -9.41 10.34 -5.86
C LEU A 131 -9.72 8.83 -5.78
N ALA A 132 -9.77 8.22 -4.60
CA ALA A 132 -10.19 6.83 -4.46
C ALA A 132 -11.67 6.64 -4.84
N HIS A 133 -12.52 7.60 -4.49
CA HIS A 133 -13.93 7.59 -4.92
C HIS A 133 -14.06 7.75 -6.44
N VAL A 134 -13.26 8.65 -7.03
CA VAL A 134 -13.23 8.85 -8.50
C VAL A 134 -12.77 7.58 -9.20
N SER A 135 -11.68 6.97 -8.74
CA SER A 135 -11.13 5.72 -9.26
C SER A 135 -12.17 4.59 -9.21
N ALA A 136 -12.84 4.41 -8.07
CA ALA A 136 -13.89 3.41 -7.91
C ALA A 136 -15.10 3.67 -8.81
N ALA A 137 -15.56 4.93 -8.92
CA ALA A 137 -16.72 5.30 -9.73
C ALA A 137 -16.49 5.12 -11.24
N ARG A 138 -15.27 5.47 -11.71
CA ARG A 138 -14.88 5.31 -13.12
C ARG A 138 -14.45 3.90 -13.47
N ARG A 139 -14.18 3.07 -12.47
CA ARG A 139 -13.55 1.75 -12.63
C ARG A 139 -12.18 1.85 -13.32
N GLU A 140 -11.41 2.84 -12.92
CA GLU A 140 -10.07 3.14 -13.42
C GLU A 140 -9.05 3.07 -12.29
N ILE A 141 -7.83 2.64 -12.59
CA ILE A 141 -6.71 2.70 -11.65
C ILE A 141 -6.02 4.05 -11.79
N LEU A 142 -6.23 4.93 -10.83
CA LEU A 142 -5.67 6.28 -10.81
C LEU A 142 -4.50 6.37 -9.83
N LEU A 143 -3.50 7.19 -10.16
CA LEU A 143 -2.34 7.49 -9.32
C LEU A 143 -2.57 8.74 -8.49
N LEU A 144 -1.97 8.80 -7.31
CA LEU A 144 -1.73 10.05 -6.61
C LEU A 144 -0.47 10.69 -7.20
N THR A 145 -0.62 11.88 -7.75
CA THR A 145 0.48 12.62 -8.38
C THR A 145 0.79 13.91 -7.61
N PRO A 146 2.06 14.28 -7.47
CA PRO A 146 3.26 13.56 -7.90
C PRO A 146 3.52 12.30 -7.07
N LEU A 147 4.12 11.28 -7.69
CA LEU A 147 4.50 10.06 -6.95
C LEU A 147 5.59 10.36 -5.94
N VAL A 148 5.25 10.34 -4.64
CA VAL A 148 6.19 10.60 -3.54
C VAL A 148 7.32 9.56 -3.53
N ASN A 149 6.96 8.28 -3.72
CA ASN A 149 7.89 7.17 -3.75
C ASN A 149 8.33 6.79 -5.18
N TRP A 150 8.65 7.77 -6.00
CA TRP A 150 9.01 7.60 -7.42
C TRP A 150 10.11 6.56 -7.67
N LYS A 151 11.00 6.32 -6.71
CA LYS A 151 12.05 5.28 -6.80
C LYS A 151 11.49 3.86 -6.95
N TYR A 152 10.22 3.66 -6.60
CA TYR A 152 9.49 2.40 -6.74
C TYR A 152 8.46 2.46 -7.89
N ALA A 153 8.56 3.42 -8.80
CA ALA A 153 7.58 3.63 -9.88
C ALA A 153 7.32 2.38 -10.73
N LEU A 154 8.36 1.58 -11.01
CA LEU A 154 8.18 0.31 -11.75
C LEU A 154 7.33 -0.71 -10.96
N TYR A 155 7.44 -0.72 -9.63
CA TYR A 155 6.57 -1.54 -8.79
C TYR A 155 5.15 -0.98 -8.73
N THR A 156 5.00 0.34 -8.78
CA THR A 156 3.68 0.98 -8.92
C THR A 156 2.99 0.56 -10.21
N LEU A 157 3.69 0.47 -11.35
CA LEU A 157 3.15 -0.08 -12.61
C LEU A 157 2.62 -1.50 -12.43
N GLU A 158 3.40 -2.39 -11.83
CA GLU A 158 2.96 -3.76 -11.57
C GLU A 158 1.69 -3.77 -10.70
N ARG A 159 1.66 -2.96 -9.65
CA ARG A 159 0.49 -2.85 -8.78
C ARG A 159 -0.74 -2.33 -9.52
N MET A 160 -0.58 -1.37 -10.43
CA MET A 160 -1.68 -0.85 -11.25
C MET A 160 -2.31 -1.96 -12.08
N HIS A 161 -1.51 -2.75 -12.80
CA HIS A 161 -2.00 -3.86 -13.61
C HIS A 161 -2.64 -4.96 -12.75
N ARG A 162 -2.01 -5.32 -11.63
CA ARG A 162 -2.57 -6.29 -10.69
C ARG A 162 -3.91 -5.83 -10.12
N TYR A 163 -4.04 -4.55 -9.73
CA TYR A 163 -5.31 -4.01 -9.23
C TYR A 163 -6.38 -3.97 -10.32
N ALA A 164 -6.00 -3.65 -11.55
CA ALA A 164 -6.90 -3.67 -12.69
C ALA A 164 -7.45 -5.07 -12.93
N GLU A 165 -6.60 -6.09 -12.92
CA GLU A 165 -6.99 -7.50 -13.06
C GLU A 165 -7.90 -7.95 -11.90
N GLU A 166 -7.50 -7.70 -10.64
CA GLU A 166 -8.24 -8.10 -9.45
C GLU A 166 -9.67 -7.50 -9.40
N LEU A 167 -9.81 -6.25 -9.86
CA LEU A 167 -11.07 -5.49 -9.79
C LEU A 167 -11.88 -5.51 -11.08
N GLY A 168 -11.30 -5.96 -12.20
CA GLY A 168 -11.88 -5.77 -13.53
C GLY A 168 -11.98 -4.28 -13.92
N PHE A 169 -10.96 -3.50 -13.57
CA PHE A 169 -10.83 -2.08 -13.86
C PHE A 169 -9.85 -1.87 -15.01
N VAL A 170 -9.81 -0.66 -15.54
CA VAL A 170 -8.88 -0.27 -16.59
C VAL A 170 -7.73 0.55 -16.02
N VAL A 171 -6.52 0.36 -16.55
CA VAL A 171 -5.40 1.29 -16.35
C VAL A 171 -5.47 2.31 -17.50
N PRO A 172 -5.76 3.60 -17.23
CA PRO A 172 -5.75 4.61 -18.28
C PRO A 172 -4.32 4.78 -18.83
N ALA A 173 -4.20 4.89 -20.16
CA ALA A 173 -2.90 4.97 -20.85
C ALA A 173 -2.05 6.16 -20.35
N GLU A 174 -2.67 7.29 -20.03
CA GLU A 174 -2.00 8.45 -19.48
C GLU A 174 -1.39 8.22 -18.09
N GLN A 175 -1.98 7.34 -17.28
CA GLN A 175 -1.44 6.99 -15.96
C GLN A 175 -0.19 6.10 -16.09
N GLU A 176 -0.23 5.15 -17.00
CA GLU A 176 0.92 4.31 -17.32
C GLU A 176 2.05 5.12 -17.95
N GLU A 177 1.71 5.99 -18.91
CA GLU A 177 2.67 6.88 -19.57
C GLU A 177 3.34 7.83 -18.57
N TYR A 178 2.59 8.38 -17.61
CA TYR A 178 3.16 9.22 -16.54
C TYR A 178 4.28 8.49 -15.79
N VAL A 179 4.10 7.22 -15.45
CA VAL A 179 5.13 6.44 -14.74
C VAL A 179 6.35 6.18 -15.62
N TRP A 180 6.14 5.87 -16.90
CA TRP A 180 7.24 5.69 -17.84
C TRP A 180 8.02 6.99 -18.07
N GLN A 181 7.35 8.12 -18.21
CA GLN A 181 8.01 9.43 -18.33
C GLN A 181 8.80 9.77 -17.07
N LEU A 182 8.25 9.48 -15.89
CA LEU A 182 8.96 9.67 -14.63
C LEU A 182 10.25 8.82 -14.56
N PHE A 183 10.20 7.58 -15.03
CA PHE A 183 11.37 6.70 -15.13
C PHE A 183 12.39 7.24 -16.14
N LEU A 184 11.95 7.63 -17.33
CA LEU A 184 12.82 8.13 -18.40
C LEU A 184 13.48 9.46 -18.05
N ALA A 185 12.82 10.32 -17.26
CA ALA A 185 13.36 11.58 -16.78
C ALA A 185 14.55 11.41 -15.81
N GLN A 186 14.76 10.20 -15.27
CA GLN A 186 15.85 9.96 -14.34
C GLN A 186 17.19 9.74 -15.07
N PRO A 187 18.33 10.17 -14.50
CA PRO A 187 19.65 9.83 -15.00
C PRO A 187 19.86 8.30 -15.09
N ALA A 188 20.70 7.85 -16.03
CA ALA A 188 20.95 6.42 -16.25
C ALA A 188 21.29 5.63 -14.96
N PRO A 189 22.17 6.11 -14.06
CA PRO A 189 22.45 5.38 -12.81
C PRO A 189 21.22 5.19 -11.92
N GLU A 190 20.32 6.19 -11.88
CA GLU A 190 19.10 6.09 -11.09
C GLU A 190 18.08 5.15 -11.73
N ARG A 191 17.94 5.15 -13.06
CA ARG A 191 17.09 4.17 -13.77
C ARG A 191 17.54 2.72 -13.46
N TRP A 192 18.84 2.46 -13.49
CA TRP A 192 19.37 1.16 -13.09
C TRP A 192 19.11 0.82 -11.63
N SER A 193 19.16 1.82 -10.75
CA SER A 193 18.77 1.66 -9.34
C SER A 193 17.30 1.28 -9.19
N MET A 194 16.40 1.93 -9.94
CA MET A 194 14.97 1.63 -9.95
C MET A 194 14.70 0.20 -10.45
N ILE A 195 15.37 -0.24 -11.51
CA ILE A 195 15.27 -1.63 -12.01
C ILE A 195 15.74 -2.63 -10.95
N ARG A 196 16.86 -2.37 -10.29
CA ARG A 196 17.33 -3.25 -9.19
C ARG A 196 16.33 -3.34 -8.04
N ARG A 197 15.77 -2.21 -7.61
CA ARG A 197 14.73 -2.18 -6.57
C ARG A 197 13.50 -2.98 -6.99
N TYR A 198 13.04 -2.78 -8.22
CA TYR A 198 11.91 -3.53 -8.75
C TYR A 198 12.15 -5.04 -8.69
N LYS A 199 13.32 -5.52 -9.13
CA LYS A 199 13.68 -6.94 -9.10
C LYS A 199 13.81 -7.52 -7.68
N LEU A 200 14.14 -6.69 -6.70
CA LEU A 200 14.20 -7.11 -5.29
C LEU A 200 12.81 -7.27 -4.66
N VAL A 201 11.85 -6.46 -5.09
CA VAL A 201 10.48 -6.44 -4.54
C VAL A 201 9.56 -7.37 -5.32
N SER A 202 9.71 -7.40 -6.66
CA SER A 202 8.98 -8.28 -7.55
C SER A 202 9.81 -9.54 -7.79
N ALA A 203 9.37 -10.67 -7.30
CA ALA A 203 10.04 -11.96 -7.52
C ALA A 203 10.01 -12.42 -9.00
N GLN A 204 9.48 -11.61 -9.91
CA GLN A 204 9.29 -11.94 -11.32
C GLN A 204 10.10 -11.02 -12.23
N SER A 205 10.92 -11.61 -13.11
CA SER A 205 11.31 -10.96 -14.36
C SER A 205 10.09 -10.96 -15.28
N GLY A 206 9.45 -9.81 -15.44
CA GLY A 206 8.25 -9.65 -16.24
C GLY A 206 8.39 -8.55 -17.28
N PRO A 207 7.34 -8.30 -18.10
CA PRO A 207 7.38 -7.35 -19.21
C PRO A 207 7.79 -5.92 -18.80
N ILE A 208 7.49 -5.51 -17.57
CA ILE A 208 7.92 -4.20 -17.04
C ILE A 208 9.45 -4.13 -16.91
N SER A 209 10.08 -5.19 -16.36
CA SER A 209 11.53 -5.24 -16.22
C SER A 209 12.24 -5.27 -17.60
N GLU A 210 11.69 -6.03 -18.54
CA GLU A 210 12.22 -6.14 -19.90
C GLU A 210 12.14 -4.80 -20.63
N ARG A 211 10.96 -4.14 -20.59
CA ARG A 211 10.78 -2.81 -21.18
C ARG A 211 11.71 -1.77 -20.54
N ALA A 212 11.84 -1.76 -19.22
CA ALA A 212 12.73 -0.83 -18.52
C ALA A 212 14.20 -1.03 -18.92
N MET A 213 14.66 -2.28 -19.08
CA MET A 213 16.03 -2.59 -19.53
C MET A 213 16.26 -2.16 -20.99
N SER A 214 15.30 -2.41 -21.89
CA SER A 214 15.37 -1.96 -23.30
C SER A 214 15.52 -0.45 -23.38
N LEU A 215 14.66 0.29 -22.67
CA LEU A 215 14.72 1.77 -22.60
C LEU A 215 16.05 2.30 -22.04
N CYS A 216 16.71 1.57 -21.13
CA CYS A 216 18.05 1.96 -20.66
C CYS A 216 19.13 1.72 -21.72
N ALA A 217 19.02 0.68 -22.53
CA ALA A 217 19.98 0.37 -23.58
C ALA A 217 19.91 1.37 -24.75
N GLU A 218 18.71 1.76 -25.16
CA GLU A 218 18.46 2.69 -26.27
C GLU A 218 19.04 4.10 -26.02
N VAL A 219 19.06 4.56 -24.77
CA VAL A 219 19.59 5.90 -24.40
C VAL A 219 21.13 5.89 -24.22
N SER A 220 21.75 4.71 -24.21
CA SER A 220 23.19 4.56 -24.06
C SER A 220 23.92 4.37 -25.41
N ALA A 221 23.16 4.27 -26.50
CA ALA A 221 23.63 4.18 -27.89
C ALA A 221 23.57 5.54 -28.58
#